data_62a2bb79aed9d5f7983eb954fff61088
#
_entry.id   62a2bb79aed9d5f7983eb954fff61088
#
_cell.length_a   1.000
_cell.length_b   1.000
_cell.length_c   1.000
_cell.angle_alpha   90.00
_cell.angle_beta   90.00
_cell.angle_gamma   90.00
#
_symmetry.space_group_name_H-M   'P 1'
#
loop_
_entity.id
_entity.type
_entity.pdbx_description
1 polymer ?
#
loop_
_entity_poly.entity_id
_entity_poly.type
_entity_poly.pdbx_seq_one_letter_code
_entity_poly.pdbx_strand_id
1 'polypeptide(L)'
;MFLCKELLQGLAYECVQGDTDREITQVVYDSRKITEGCMFLCICGYNVDGHSFAMEAAQKGAAAIVVQKEVELPKDCSMTVIRVEDTRYAMAFIAAAYFGHPADRLKVIGITGTKGKTTTTYLVKSILEKAGYKVGLIGTIEAIIGEKHIPANNTTPESFVLQQYFKEMEEAGCQVVVMEVASQGLKLHRTQGFTFELGIFTNLEPDHIGPNEHADFEEYQYCKGLLFKQCKVGIVNKDDAHMEAVLKGHTCQIETYGFDRTADLYAEDLKLVNKPGELGIDFKVRGKMEFEVEVPTPGRFSVY
;
A
#
# COMPACT_ATOMS: atom_id res chain seq x y z
N MET A 1 13.60 17.88 13.70
CA MET A 1 14.98 17.54 13.37
C MET A 1 15.17 16.12 13.85
N PHE A 2 15.77 15.25 13.06
CA PHE A 2 15.92 13.81 13.33
C PHE A 2 17.41 13.46 13.33
N LEU A 3 17.81 12.43 14.04
CA LEU A 3 19.11 11.81 13.79
C LEU A 3 19.01 10.78 12.66
N CYS A 4 20.02 10.68 11.82
CA CYS A 4 20.03 9.73 10.71
C CYS A 4 19.71 8.29 11.18
N LYS A 5 20.32 7.85 12.30
CA LYS A 5 20.08 6.53 12.91
C LYS A 5 18.62 6.28 13.33
N GLU A 6 17.88 7.32 13.72
CA GLU A 6 16.46 7.20 14.10
C GLU A 6 15.60 6.88 12.88
N LEU A 7 15.93 7.46 11.72
CA LEU A 7 15.25 7.20 10.47
C LEU A 7 15.57 5.82 9.87
N LEU A 8 16.68 5.20 10.28
CA LEU A 8 17.15 3.90 9.78
C LEU A 8 16.71 2.72 10.67
N GLN A 9 15.92 2.95 11.71
CA GLN A 9 15.47 1.89 12.62
C GLN A 9 14.74 0.76 11.86
N GLY A 10 15.10 -0.49 12.19
CA GLY A 10 14.50 -1.68 11.55
C GLY A 10 15.05 -2.01 10.17
N LEU A 11 16.00 -1.22 9.62
CA LEU A 11 16.65 -1.49 8.35
C LEU A 11 18.01 -2.17 8.56
N ALA A 12 18.34 -3.11 7.68
CA ALA A 12 19.72 -3.57 7.49
C ALA A 12 20.42 -2.57 6.57
N TYR A 13 21.51 -1.96 7.03
CA TYR A 13 22.28 -0.99 6.26
C TYR A 13 23.76 -1.04 6.60
N GLU A 14 24.58 -0.46 5.74
CA GLU A 14 25.99 -0.18 5.97
C GLU A 14 26.22 1.33 5.90
N CYS A 15 26.86 1.89 6.91
CA CYS A 15 27.36 3.26 6.85
C CYS A 15 28.72 3.25 6.13
N VAL A 16 28.73 3.59 4.84
CA VAL A 16 29.91 3.56 3.98
C VAL A 16 30.83 4.75 4.25
N GLN A 17 30.25 5.88 4.61
CA GLN A 17 30.95 7.14 4.87
C GLN A 17 30.17 7.96 5.91
N GLY A 18 30.90 8.75 6.72
CA GLY A 18 30.32 9.69 7.68
C GLY A 18 29.83 9.03 8.96
N ASP A 19 28.78 9.61 9.57
CA ASP A 19 28.25 9.23 10.87
C ASP A 19 26.72 9.21 10.86
N THR A 20 26.14 8.21 11.51
CA THR A 20 24.67 8.08 11.66
C THR A 20 24.07 8.96 12.76
N ASP A 21 24.89 9.60 13.58
CA ASP A 21 24.46 10.67 14.53
C ASP A 21 24.24 12.03 13.83
N ARG A 22 24.36 12.07 12.50
CA ARG A 22 24.11 13.25 11.68
C ARG A 22 22.68 13.71 11.81
N GLU A 23 22.50 15.02 12.03
CA GLU A 23 21.18 15.66 12.04
C GLU A 23 20.61 15.77 10.63
N ILE A 24 19.33 15.43 10.48
CA ILE A 24 18.56 15.46 9.24
C ILE A 24 17.40 16.46 9.38
N THR A 25 17.35 17.43 8.48
CA THR A 25 16.31 18.46 8.48
C THR A 25 15.02 17.97 7.82
N GLN A 26 15.15 17.19 6.74
CA GLN A 26 14.04 16.60 5.99
C GLN A 26 14.49 15.36 5.20
N VAL A 27 13.55 14.52 4.81
CA VAL A 27 13.76 13.38 3.92
C VAL A 27 13.17 13.69 2.55
N VAL A 28 13.92 13.50 1.47
CA VAL A 28 13.49 13.76 0.10
C VAL A 28 13.93 12.63 -0.83
N TYR A 29 13.12 12.32 -1.85
CA TYR A 29 13.41 11.35 -2.93
C TYR A 29 13.28 11.95 -4.32
N ASP A 30 12.91 13.24 -4.41
CA ASP A 30 12.89 14.04 -5.64
C ASP A 30 14.11 14.96 -5.64
N SER A 31 15.01 14.81 -6.63
CA SER A 31 16.27 15.57 -6.71
C SER A 31 16.05 17.09 -6.78
N ARG A 32 14.90 17.53 -7.28
CA ARG A 32 14.51 18.96 -7.34
C ARG A 32 14.25 19.56 -5.95
N LYS A 33 14.01 18.72 -4.96
CA LYS A 33 13.73 19.09 -3.57
C LYS A 33 14.93 18.96 -2.63
N ILE A 34 16.10 18.65 -3.17
CA ILE A 34 17.34 18.58 -2.38
C ILE A 34 17.70 19.95 -1.84
N THR A 35 17.88 20.05 -0.52
CA THR A 35 18.29 21.22 0.22
C THR A 35 19.36 20.86 1.24
N GLU A 36 20.02 21.88 1.80
CA GLU A 36 21.00 21.70 2.88
C GLU A 36 20.41 20.94 4.07
N GLY A 37 21.17 19.99 4.59
CA GLY A 37 20.81 19.19 5.76
C GLY A 37 19.81 18.06 5.48
N CYS A 38 19.32 17.87 4.25
CA CYS A 38 18.38 16.78 3.94
C CYS A 38 19.03 15.41 3.89
N MET A 39 18.23 14.37 4.04
CA MET A 39 18.53 13.00 3.62
C MET A 39 17.91 12.77 2.24
N PHE A 40 18.72 12.49 1.23
CA PHE A 40 18.26 12.17 -0.12
C PHE A 40 18.24 10.68 -0.38
N LEU A 41 17.09 10.15 -0.80
CA LEU A 41 16.91 8.74 -1.15
C LEU A 41 17.10 8.55 -2.65
N CYS A 42 18.14 7.83 -3.05
CA CYS A 42 18.47 7.57 -4.45
C CYS A 42 17.61 6.41 -5.00
N ILE A 43 16.39 6.71 -5.42
CA ILE A 43 15.47 5.70 -5.93
C ILE A 43 15.78 5.34 -7.39
N CYS A 44 15.90 4.04 -7.69
CA CYS A 44 15.93 3.55 -9.06
C CYS A 44 14.53 3.68 -9.69
N GLY A 45 14.33 4.69 -10.51
CA GLY A 45 13.10 4.88 -11.27
C GLY A 45 13.15 4.20 -12.65
N TYR A 46 12.00 4.08 -13.32
CA TYR A 46 11.94 3.52 -14.69
C TYR A 46 12.65 4.40 -15.73
N ASN A 47 12.55 5.70 -15.59
CA ASN A 47 13.11 6.64 -16.58
C ASN A 47 14.39 7.31 -16.10
N VAL A 48 14.55 7.48 -14.79
CA VAL A 48 15.67 8.21 -14.18
C VAL A 48 16.12 7.46 -12.95
N ASP A 49 17.43 7.26 -12.84
CA ASP A 49 18.05 6.69 -11.66
C ASP A 49 18.49 7.80 -10.69
N GLY A 50 17.91 7.79 -9.50
CA GLY A 50 18.20 8.76 -8.44
C GLY A 50 19.69 8.84 -8.05
N HIS A 51 20.44 7.75 -8.23
CA HIS A 51 21.88 7.71 -7.93
C HIS A 51 22.69 8.68 -8.79
N SER A 52 22.23 9.04 -10.00
CA SER A 52 22.86 10.03 -10.85
C SER A 52 22.90 11.44 -10.24
N PHE A 53 22.08 11.72 -9.23
CA PHE A 53 22.05 13.00 -8.53
C PHE A 53 22.88 13.04 -7.25
N ALA A 54 23.69 12.00 -6.95
CA ALA A 54 24.49 11.94 -5.72
C ALA A 54 25.50 13.11 -5.64
N MET A 55 26.16 13.45 -6.75
CA MET A 55 27.07 14.60 -6.85
C MET A 55 26.35 15.91 -6.58
N GLU A 56 25.16 16.10 -7.17
CA GLU A 56 24.33 17.29 -6.97
C GLU A 56 23.86 17.39 -5.51
N ALA A 57 23.48 16.26 -4.88
CA ALA A 57 23.08 16.22 -3.48
C ALA A 57 24.22 16.69 -2.56
N ALA A 58 25.44 16.21 -2.81
CA ALA A 58 26.63 16.67 -2.08
C ALA A 58 26.88 18.17 -2.25
N GLN A 59 26.80 18.69 -3.49
CA GLN A 59 26.98 20.11 -3.81
C GLN A 59 25.93 21.02 -3.17
N LYS A 60 24.70 20.55 -3.03
CA LYS A 60 23.60 21.26 -2.35
C LYS A 60 23.63 21.12 -0.83
N GLY A 61 24.63 20.45 -0.25
CA GLY A 61 24.79 20.32 1.19
C GLY A 61 23.85 19.31 1.85
N ALA A 62 23.39 18.29 1.14
CA ALA A 62 22.66 17.19 1.78
C ALA A 62 23.47 16.58 2.92
N ALA A 63 22.83 16.31 4.06
CA ALA A 63 23.52 15.73 5.22
C ALA A 63 23.78 14.23 5.04
N ALA A 64 22.87 13.52 4.38
CA ALA A 64 22.98 12.10 4.10
C ALA A 64 22.38 11.72 2.75
N ILE A 65 22.88 10.62 2.17
CA ILE A 65 22.22 9.92 1.06
C ILE A 65 22.03 8.44 1.38
N VAL A 66 20.94 7.86 0.83
CA VAL A 66 20.68 6.42 0.89
C VAL A 66 20.80 5.85 -0.52
N VAL A 67 21.67 4.87 -0.70
CA VAL A 67 22.03 4.29 -2.00
C VAL A 67 21.95 2.77 -1.97
N GLN A 68 21.76 2.12 -3.13
CA GLN A 68 21.83 0.67 -3.27
C GLN A 68 23.00 0.21 -4.15
N LYS A 69 23.82 1.13 -4.60
CA LYS A 69 25.04 0.91 -5.37
C LYS A 69 26.07 2.02 -5.11
N GLU A 70 27.28 1.82 -5.56
CA GLU A 70 28.33 2.83 -5.46
C GLU A 70 27.97 4.11 -6.23
N VAL A 71 28.35 5.25 -5.69
CA VAL A 71 28.13 6.58 -6.25
C VAL A 71 29.43 7.39 -6.19
N GLU A 72 29.62 8.25 -7.18
CA GLU A 72 30.73 9.20 -7.18
C GLU A 72 30.37 10.44 -6.36
N LEU A 73 31.28 10.86 -5.49
CA LEU A 73 31.13 12.03 -4.62
C LEU A 73 32.39 12.92 -4.69
N PRO A 74 32.28 14.20 -4.33
CA PRO A 74 33.45 15.07 -4.20
C PRO A 74 34.44 14.51 -3.15
N LYS A 75 35.75 14.66 -3.39
CA LYS A 75 36.81 14.10 -2.51
C LYS A 75 36.73 14.55 -1.05
N ASP A 76 36.28 15.79 -0.82
CA ASP A 76 36.15 16.39 0.50
C ASP A 76 34.70 16.38 1.02
N CYS A 77 33.86 15.49 0.50
CA CYS A 77 32.46 15.40 0.88
C CYS A 77 32.31 14.82 2.29
N SER A 78 31.69 15.58 3.19
CA SER A 78 31.40 15.16 4.57
C SER A 78 30.00 14.54 4.74
N MET A 79 29.28 14.32 3.64
CA MET A 79 27.93 13.75 3.63
C MET A 79 27.95 12.29 4.11
N THR A 80 27.00 11.91 4.94
CA THR A 80 26.83 10.51 5.35
C THR A 80 26.27 9.67 4.19
N VAL A 81 26.89 8.53 3.91
CA VAL A 81 26.46 7.60 2.85
C VAL A 81 26.01 6.29 3.49
N ILE A 82 24.73 6.00 3.31
CA ILE A 82 24.08 4.79 3.80
C ILE A 82 23.81 3.86 2.62
N ARG A 83 24.39 2.66 2.64
CA ARG A 83 24.12 1.63 1.63
C ARG A 83 23.09 0.64 2.17
N VAL A 84 22.08 0.36 1.35
CA VAL A 84 21.01 -0.62 1.60
C VAL A 84 20.93 -1.58 0.41
N GLU A 85 20.25 -2.71 0.57
CA GLU A 85 20.03 -3.66 -0.52
C GLU A 85 19.07 -3.10 -1.58
N ASP A 86 17.97 -2.47 -1.14
CA ASP A 86 16.95 -1.86 -1.99
C ASP A 86 16.49 -0.52 -1.41
N THR A 87 16.68 0.55 -2.18
CA THR A 87 16.33 1.91 -1.73
C THR A 87 14.82 2.16 -1.70
N ARG A 88 14.00 1.45 -2.48
CA ARG A 88 12.54 1.53 -2.39
C ARG A 88 12.02 0.88 -1.10
N TYR A 89 12.57 -0.30 -0.77
CA TYR A 89 12.29 -0.96 0.50
C TYR A 89 12.68 -0.05 1.68
N ALA A 90 13.90 0.48 1.65
CA ALA A 90 14.40 1.39 2.69
C ALA A 90 13.54 2.67 2.81
N MET A 91 13.09 3.24 1.68
CA MET A 91 12.22 4.42 1.68
C MET A 91 10.95 4.21 2.49
N ALA A 92 10.36 3.02 2.44
CA ALA A 92 9.13 2.73 3.17
C ALA A 92 9.33 2.81 4.71
N PHE A 93 10.42 2.27 5.22
CA PHE A 93 10.75 2.31 6.64
C PHE A 93 11.22 3.71 7.08
N ILE A 94 12.07 4.35 6.28
CA ILE A 94 12.53 5.73 6.54
C ILE A 94 11.33 6.69 6.57
N ALA A 95 10.39 6.56 5.62
CA ALA A 95 9.18 7.37 5.61
C ALA A 95 8.30 7.10 6.85
N ALA A 96 8.11 5.83 7.23
CA ALA A 96 7.37 5.48 8.43
C ALA A 96 7.97 6.15 9.68
N ALA A 97 9.29 6.05 9.87
CA ALA A 97 10.01 6.70 10.97
C ALA A 97 9.92 8.23 10.89
N TYR A 98 10.10 8.82 9.70
CA TYR A 98 10.04 10.26 9.47
C TYR A 98 8.67 10.87 9.84
N PHE A 99 7.57 10.19 9.54
CA PHE A 99 6.22 10.60 9.89
C PHE A 99 5.75 10.10 11.27
N GLY A 100 6.61 9.40 12.03
CA GLY A 100 6.33 8.93 13.39
C GLY A 100 5.39 7.73 13.45
N HIS A 101 5.52 6.79 12.49
CA HIS A 101 4.76 5.54 12.43
C HIS A 101 3.24 5.71 12.52
N PRO A 102 2.62 6.55 11.68
CA PRO A 102 1.19 6.86 11.80
C PRO A 102 0.29 5.64 11.59
N ALA A 103 0.72 4.66 10.80
CA ALA A 103 -0.05 3.43 10.56
C ALA A 103 -0.26 2.57 11.82
N ASP A 104 0.58 2.71 12.85
CA ASP A 104 0.41 1.99 14.12
C ASP A 104 -0.83 2.45 14.91
N ARG A 105 -1.34 3.65 14.60
CA ARG A 105 -2.52 4.25 15.22
C ARG A 105 -3.76 4.20 14.32
N LEU A 106 -3.64 3.58 13.15
CA LEU A 106 -4.70 3.42 12.17
C LEU A 106 -4.96 1.93 11.90
N LYS A 107 -6.21 1.54 11.68
CA LYS A 107 -6.53 0.22 11.16
C LYS A 107 -6.51 0.28 9.63
N VAL A 108 -5.46 -0.24 9.01
CA VAL A 108 -5.32 -0.18 7.55
C VAL A 108 -5.90 -1.45 6.92
N ILE A 109 -6.85 -1.28 6.01
CA ILE A 109 -7.48 -2.35 5.22
C ILE A 109 -7.00 -2.23 3.78
N GLY A 110 -6.30 -3.26 3.29
CA GLY A 110 -5.80 -3.33 1.92
C GLY A 110 -6.67 -4.21 1.04
N ILE A 111 -7.05 -3.74 -0.15
CA ILE A 111 -7.87 -4.48 -1.10
C ILE A 111 -7.09 -4.71 -2.39
N THR A 112 -6.84 -5.98 -2.72
CA THR A 112 -6.16 -6.38 -3.96
C THR A 112 -7.06 -7.28 -4.82
N GLY A 113 -6.71 -7.38 -6.08
CA GLY A 113 -7.40 -8.17 -7.10
C GLY A 113 -7.21 -7.55 -8.48
N THR A 114 -7.67 -8.22 -9.53
CA THR A 114 -7.64 -7.64 -10.88
C THR A 114 -8.74 -6.59 -11.01
N LYS A 115 -9.98 -6.94 -10.66
CA LYS A 115 -11.17 -6.08 -10.78
C LYS A 115 -11.86 -5.91 -9.43
N GLY A 116 -12.69 -4.87 -9.34
CA GLY A 116 -13.53 -4.62 -8.18
C GLY A 116 -12.87 -3.85 -7.02
N LYS A 117 -11.55 -3.63 -7.02
CA LYS A 117 -10.85 -2.92 -5.94
C LYS A 117 -11.51 -1.60 -5.55
N THR A 118 -11.68 -0.70 -6.51
CA THR A 118 -12.27 0.64 -6.28
C THR A 118 -13.68 0.53 -5.71
N THR A 119 -14.55 -0.27 -6.32
CA THR A 119 -15.92 -0.46 -5.82
C THR A 119 -15.94 -0.98 -4.39
N THR A 120 -15.17 -2.03 -4.13
CA THR A 120 -15.07 -2.63 -2.79
C THR A 120 -14.51 -1.64 -1.77
N THR A 121 -13.51 -0.83 -2.15
CA THR A 121 -12.93 0.19 -1.27
C THR A 121 -13.97 1.22 -0.83
N TYR A 122 -14.79 1.72 -1.76
CA TYR A 122 -15.86 2.67 -1.44
C TYR A 122 -17.01 2.02 -0.64
N LEU A 123 -17.36 0.77 -0.92
CA LEU A 123 -18.39 0.04 -0.16
C LEU A 123 -17.93 -0.21 1.28
N VAL A 124 -16.71 -0.69 1.48
CA VAL A 124 -16.14 -0.92 2.83
C VAL A 124 -16.07 0.40 3.60
N LYS A 125 -15.61 1.49 2.96
CA LYS A 125 -15.64 2.83 3.57
C LYS A 125 -17.04 3.21 4.02
N SER A 126 -18.04 3.10 3.14
CA SER A 126 -19.43 3.46 3.44
C SER A 126 -20.01 2.65 4.61
N ILE A 127 -19.73 1.34 4.67
CA ILE A 127 -20.17 0.46 5.77
C ILE A 127 -19.56 0.90 7.09
N LEU A 128 -18.25 1.14 7.10
CA LEU A 128 -17.53 1.57 8.31
C LEU A 128 -17.98 2.95 8.80
N GLU A 129 -18.25 3.89 7.90
CA GLU A 129 -18.78 5.21 8.24
C GLU A 129 -20.19 5.12 8.86
N LYS A 130 -21.06 4.26 8.30
CA LYS A 130 -22.37 3.98 8.90
C LYS A 130 -22.26 3.31 10.26
N ALA A 131 -21.19 2.57 10.52
CA ALA A 131 -20.89 2.00 11.82
C ALA A 131 -20.26 3.02 12.80
N GLY A 132 -20.07 4.28 12.39
CA GLY A 132 -19.60 5.37 13.23
C GLY A 132 -18.08 5.58 13.22
N TYR A 133 -17.33 4.92 12.35
CA TYR A 133 -15.90 5.14 12.20
C TYR A 133 -15.61 6.36 11.30
N LYS A 134 -14.56 7.10 11.59
CA LYS A 134 -13.99 8.07 10.66
C LYS A 134 -12.97 7.38 9.76
N VAL A 135 -13.24 7.36 8.45
CA VAL A 135 -12.52 6.52 7.50
C VAL A 135 -11.79 7.35 6.45
N GLY A 136 -10.48 7.13 6.32
CA GLY A 136 -9.69 7.60 5.19
C GLY A 136 -9.77 6.62 4.02
N LEU A 137 -9.59 7.11 2.79
CA LEU A 137 -9.57 6.29 1.58
C LEU A 137 -8.35 6.63 0.72
N ILE A 138 -7.72 5.60 0.13
CA ILE A 138 -6.65 5.75 -0.86
C ILE A 138 -6.96 4.82 -2.03
N GLY A 139 -7.10 5.35 -3.24
CA GLY A 139 -7.45 4.53 -4.39
C GLY A 139 -7.12 5.15 -5.73
N THR A 140 -7.58 4.50 -6.78
CA THR A 140 -7.33 4.88 -8.18
C THR A 140 -7.91 6.26 -8.54
N ILE A 141 -9.03 6.63 -7.92
CA ILE A 141 -9.68 7.92 -8.21
C ILE A 141 -9.03 9.03 -7.41
N GLU A 142 -8.90 8.83 -6.10
CA GLU A 142 -8.47 9.88 -5.17
C GLU A 142 -7.99 9.31 -3.83
N ALA A 143 -7.36 10.16 -3.03
CA ALA A 143 -7.24 9.97 -1.59
C ALA A 143 -8.21 10.91 -0.85
N ILE A 144 -8.95 10.39 0.14
CA ILE A 144 -9.88 11.14 0.98
C ILE A 144 -9.33 11.20 2.40
N ILE A 145 -9.06 12.40 2.88
CA ILE A 145 -8.46 12.67 4.21
C ILE A 145 -9.37 13.64 4.95
N GLY A 146 -10.28 13.15 5.79
CA GLY A 146 -11.35 13.99 6.34
C GLY A 146 -12.21 14.57 5.21
N GLU A 147 -12.24 15.91 5.12
CA GLU A 147 -12.96 16.65 4.06
C GLU A 147 -12.09 16.93 2.82
N LYS A 148 -10.81 16.55 2.85
CA LYS A 148 -9.86 16.83 1.77
C LYS A 148 -9.89 15.70 0.74
N HIS A 149 -10.09 16.05 -0.53
CA HIS A 149 -10.05 15.16 -1.68
C HIS A 149 -8.83 15.46 -2.54
N ILE A 150 -7.97 14.47 -2.75
CA ILE A 150 -6.71 14.60 -3.50
C ILE A 150 -6.78 13.65 -4.70
N PRO A 151 -6.81 14.16 -5.95
CA PRO A 151 -6.78 13.30 -7.14
C PRO A 151 -5.56 12.37 -7.11
N ALA A 152 -5.77 11.10 -7.44
CA ALA A 152 -4.71 10.11 -7.41
C ALA A 152 -3.81 10.19 -8.65
N ASN A 153 -2.50 10.07 -8.45
CA ASN A 153 -1.53 9.85 -9.51
C ASN A 153 -1.27 8.34 -9.75
N ASN A 154 -1.43 7.54 -8.72
CA ASN A 154 -1.27 6.08 -8.74
C ASN A 154 -2.32 5.45 -7.83
N THR A 155 -2.79 4.26 -8.19
CA THR A 155 -3.70 3.47 -7.36
C THR A 155 -3.17 3.24 -5.94
N THR A 156 -1.88 2.91 -5.85
CA THR A 156 -1.12 2.81 -4.59
C THR A 156 0.03 3.81 -4.66
N PRO A 157 0.03 4.87 -3.87
CA PRO A 157 1.08 5.89 -3.86
C PRO A 157 2.47 5.33 -3.52
N GLU A 158 3.53 6.05 -3.85
CA GLU A 158 4.89 5.77 -3.34
C GLU A 158 4.87 5.76 -1.81
N SER A 159 5.71 4.94 -1.20
CA SER A 159 5.69 4.71 0.25
C SER A 159 5.83 5.99 1.08
N PHE A 160 6.62 6.96 0.62
CA PHE A 160 6.76 8.25 1.28
C PHE A 160 5.44 9.04 1.30
N VAL A 161 4.74 9.10 0.16
CA VAL A 161 3.43 9.77 0.06
C VAL A 161 2.37 9.00 0.86
N LEU A 162 2.44 7.67 0.87
CA LEU A 162 1.52 6.84 1.63
C LEU A 162 1.63 7.11 3.13
N GLN A 163 2.85 7.18 3.68
CA GLN A 163 3.08 7.50 5.09
C GLN A 163 2.69 8.95 5.42
N GLN A 164 2.89 9.88 4.48
CA GLN A 164 2.39 11.26 4.63
C GLN A 164 0.85 11.27 4.72
N TYR A 165 0.15 10.54 3.85
CA TYR A 165 -1.31 10.44 3.90
C TYR A 165 -1.79 9.80 5.21
N PHE A 166 -1.13 8.77 5.70
CA PHE A 166 -1.46 8.18 7.00
C PHE A 166 -1.29 9.20 8.13
N LYS A 167 -0.23 10.02 8.09
CA LYS A 167 -0.03 11.09 9.08
C LYS A 167 -1.14 12.13 9.02
N GLU A 168 -1.50 12.61 7.83
CA GLU A 168 -2.59 13.55 7.64
C GLU A 168 -3.95 12.96 8.06
N MET A 169 -4.20 11.65 7.80
CA MET A 169 -5.41 10.94 8.24
C MET A 169 -5.49 10.79 9.76
N GLU A 170 -4.37 10.47 10.41
CA GLU A 170 -4.26 10.44 11.87
C GLU A 170 -4.61 11.80 12.48
N GLU A 171 -4.00 12.87 11.96
CA GLU A 171 -4.25 14.26 12.40
C GLU A 171 -5.70 14.70 12.14
N ALA A 172 -6.31 14.22 11.06
CA ALA A 172 -7.72 14.42 10.79
C ALA A 172 -8.65 13.60 11.69
N GLY A 173 -8.10 12.72 12.54
CA GLY A 173 -8.86 11.86 13.45
C GLY A 173 -9.49 10.63 12.78
N CYS A 174 -8.98 10.18 11.63
CA CYS A 174 -9.37 8.90 11.06
C CYS A 174 -8.95 7.75 11.98
N GLN A 175 -9.78 6.71 12.05
CA GLN A 175 -9.54 5.50 12.84
C GLN A 175 -9.20 4.32 11.93
N VAL A 176 -9.74 4.34 10.71
CA VAL A 176 -9.58 3.31 9.70
C VAL A 176 -9.15 3.94 8.39
N VAL A 177 -8.29 3.25 7.66
CA VAL A 177 -7.93 3.58 6.27
C VAL A 177 -8.28 2.40 5.39
N VAL A 178 -9.05 2.62 4.34
CA VAL A 178 -9.34 1.61 3.32
C VAL A 178 -8.58 1.99 2.06
N MET A 179 -7.75 1.07 1.54
CA MET A 179 -6.93 1.39 0.38
C MET A 179 -6.89 0.31 -0.68
N GLU A 180 -6.82 0.73 -1.93
CA GLU A 180 -6.51 -0.16 -3.05
C GLU A 180 -5.02 -0.51 -3.05
N VAL A 181 -4.73 -1.81 -3.14
CA VAL A 181 -3.36 -2.34 -3.19
C VAL A 181 -3.11 -2.99 -4.55
N ALA A 182 -2.47 -2.24 -5.44
CA ALA A 182 -2.06 -2.74 -6.75
C ALA A 182 -0.86 -3.69 -6.62
N SER A 183 -0.80 -4.72 -7.48
CA SER A 183 0.33 -5.65 -7.54
C SER A 183 1.67 -4.95 -7.77
N GLN A 184 1.67 -3.90 -8.61
CA GLN A 184 2.83 -3.05 -8.84
C GLN A 184 3.26 -2.31 -7.56
N GLY A 185 2.30 -1.87 -6.73
CA GLY A 185 2.61 -1.25 -5.43
C GLY A 185 3.30 -2.21 -4.47
N LEU A 186 2.87 -3.47 -4.46
CA LEU A 186 3.51 -4.54 -3.68
C LEU A 186 4.89 -4.89 -4.24
N LYS A 187 5.03 -5.05 -5.57
CA LYS A 187 6.31 -5.30 -6.25
C LYS A 187 7.35 -4.22 -5.95
N LEU A 188 6.95 -2.97 -5.91
CA LEU A 188 7.82 -1.80 -5.69
C LEU A 188 7.92 -1.38 -4.22
N HIS A 189 7.58 -2.25 -3.28
CA HIS A 189 7.68 -2.03 -1.83
C HIS A 189 6.92 -0.80 -1.30
N ARG A 190 5.90 -0.31 -2.03
CA ARG A 190 5.15 0.89 -1.64
C ARG A 190 4.38 0.74 -0.34
N THR A 191 4.03 -0.49 0.03
CA THR A 191 3.26 -0.81 1.23
C THR A 191 4.10 -1.38 2.38
N GLN A 192 5.42 -1.39 2.26
CA GLN A 192 6.30 -1.81 3.36
C GLN A 192 6.31 -0.77 4.50
N GLY A 193 6.87 -1.13 5.65
CA GLY A 193 7.00 -0.25 6.82
C GLY A 193 5.77 -0.20 7.73
N PHE A 194 4.71 -0.99 7.46
CA PHE A 194 3.54 -1.18 8.33
C PHE A 194 2.86 -2.52 8.07
N THR A 195 1.90 -2.89 8.90
CA THR A 195 1.12 -4.13 8.77
C THR A 195 -0.36 -3.78 8.56
N PHE A 196 -1.00 -4.38 7.56
CA PHE A 196 -2.44 -4.25 7.36
C PHE A 196 -3.22 -4.99 8.47
N GLU A 197 -4.28 -4.38 8.96
CA GLU A 197 -5.25 -5.07 9.84
C GLU A 197 -5.96 -6.17 9.06
N LEU A 198 -6.46 -5.83 7.85
CA LEU A 198 -7.12 -6.77 6.94
C LEU A 198 -6.52 -6.65 5.53
N GLY A 199 -6.32 -7.80 4.88
CA GLY A 199 -6.02 -7.91 3.45
C GLY A 199 -7.19 -8.58 2.73
N ILE A 200 -7.79 -7.94 1.72
CA ILE A 200 -8.93 -8.47 0.98
C ILE A 200 -8.50 -8.84 -0.44
N PHE A 201 -8.83 -10.06 -0.88
CA PHE A 201 -8.63 -10.53 -2.26
C PHE A 201 -9.98 -10.71 -2.96
N THR A 202 -10.17 -10.00 -4.07
CA THR A 202 -11.42 -10.04 -4.83
C THR A 202 -11.38 -11.12 -5.93
N ASN A 203 -10.42 -11.06 -6.84
CA ASN A 203 -10.28 -11.98 -7.98
C ASN A 203 -8.93 -11.83 -8.66
N LEU A 204 -8.58 -12.82 -9.51
CA LEU A 204 -7.40 -12.78 -10.37
C LEU A 204 -7.74 -13.22 -11.80
N GLU A 205 -7.45 -12.34 -12.76
CA GLU A 205 -7.51 -12.61 -14.21
C GLU A 205 -6.20 -12.14 -14.85
N PRO A 206 -5.78 -12.67 -16.00
CA PRO A 206 -4.62 -12.17 -16.72
C PRO A 206 -4.76 -10.69 -17.07
N ASP A 207 -3.87 -9.85 -16.52
CA ASP A 207 -3.82 -8.41 -16.70
C ASP A 207 -2.44 -7.88 -16.28
N HIS A 208 -2.09 -6.65 -16.65
CA HIS A 208 -0.84 -6.01 -16.24
C HIS A 208 0.44 -6.81 -16.54
N ILE A 209 0.48 -7.50 -17.70
CA ILE A 209 1.66 -8.22 -18.18
C ILE A 209 2.24 -7.45 -19.37
N GLY A 210 3.47 -6.96 -19.23
CA GLY A 210 4.11 -6.18 -20.28
C GLY A 210 5.33 -5.38 -19.82
N PRO A 211 5.91 -4.58 -20.71
CA PRO A 211 7.04 -3.72 -20.40
C PRO A 211 6.70 -2.76 -19.23
N ASN A 212 7.56 -2.73 -18.22
CA ASN A 212 7.40 -1.94 -16.99
C ASN A 212 6.23 -2.36 -16.06
N GLU A 213 5.63 -3.51 -16.31
CA GLU A 213 4.61 -4.12 -15.47
C GLU A 213 5.14 -5.46 -14.89
N HIS A 214 4.39 -6.54 -15.03
CA HIS A 214 4.83 -7.88 -14.61
C HIS A 214 5.40 -8.64 -15.82
N ALA A 215 6.44 -9.44 -15.60
CA ALA A 215 7.07 -10.24 -16.63
C ALA A 215 6.12 -11.30 -17.20
N ASP A 216 5.31 -11.88 -16.33
CA ASP A 216 4.33 -12.92 -16.63
C ASP A 216 3.19 -12.95 -15.59
N PHE A 217 2.26 -13.88 -15.81
CA PHE A 217 1.11 -14.06 -14.93
C PHE A 217 1.50 -14.62 -13.55
N GLU A 218 2.56 -15.41 -13.46
CA GLU A 218 3.04 -15.98 -12.20
C GLU A 218 3.61 -14.88 -11.30
N GLU A 219 4.39 -13.96 -11.85
CA GLU A 219 4.87 -12.78 -11.12
C GLU A 219 3.71 -11.89 -10.66
N TYR A 220 2.73 -11.65 -11.55
CA TYR A 220 1.54 -10.87 -11.21
C TYR A 220 0.78 -11.46 -10.02
N GLN A 221 0.53 -12.78 -10.06
CA GLN A 221 -0.10 -13.54 -8.99
C GLN A 221 0.71 -13.50 -7.70
N TYR A 222 2.02 -13.77 -7.79
CA TYR A 222 2.93 -13.71 -6.64
C TYR A 222 2.91 -12.34 -5.98
N CYS A 223 2.97 -11.27 -6.77
CA CYS A 223 2.96 -9.90 -6.24
C CYS A 223 1.67 -9.59 -5.47
N LYS A 224 0.49 -10.04 -5.94
CA LYS A 224 -0.75 -9.89 -5.15
C LYS A 224 -0.71 -10.67 -3.84
N GLY A 225 -0.08 -11.84 -3.84
CA GLY A 225 0.10 -12.69 -2.67
C GLY A 225 0.94 -12.02 -1.56
N LEU A 226 1.77 -11.03 -1.88
CA LEU A 226 2.57 -10.30 -0.90
C LEU A 226 1.73 -9.58 0.15
N LEU A 227 0.49 -9.19 -0.16
CA LEU A 227 -0.43 -8.60 0.80
C LEU A 227 -0.70 -9.56 1.98
N PHE A 228 -0.80 -10.87 1.70
CA PHE A 228 -1.11 -11.90 2.71
C PHE A 228 0.11 -12.33 3.54
N LYS A 229 1.28 -11.79 3.22
CA LYS A 229 2.49 -11.84 4.07
C LYS A 229 2.64 -10.60 4.95
N GLN A 230 1.75 -9.61 4.78
CA GLN A 230 1.85 -8.29 5.38
C GLN A 230 0.54 -7.86 6.08
N CYS A 231 -0.45 -8.76 6.21
CA CYS A 231 -1.69 -8.49 6.94
C CYS A 231 -1.86 -9.44 8.14
N LYS A 232 -2.70 -9.06 9.10
CA LYS A 232 -3.07 -9.92 10.24
C LYS A 232 -4.10 -10.96 9.85
N VAL A 233 -5.13 -10.54 9.09
CA VAL A 233 -6.21 -11.41 8.59
C VAL A 233 -6.39 -11.17 7.09
N GLY A 234 -6.42 -12.26 6.33
CA GLY A 234 -6.76 -12.26 4.90
C GLY A 234 -8.21 -12.68 4.69
N ILE A 235 -9.00 -11.87 4.00
CA ILE A 235 -10.38 -12.16 3.59
C ILE A 235 -10.36 -12.48 2.10
N VAL A 236 -10.65 -13.71 1.71
CA VAL A 236 -10.30 -14.23 0.39
C VAL A 236 -11.50 -14.84 -0.32
N ASN A 237 -11.70 -14.45 -1.58
CA ASN A 237 -12.72 -15.05 -2.45
C ASN A 237 -12.35 -16.52 -2.73
N LYS A 238 -13.15 -17.44 -2.18
CA LYS A 238 -12.94 -18.87 -2.31
C LYS A 238 -13.30 -19.44 -3.67
N ASP A 239 -14.14 -18.73 -4.41
CA ASP A 239 -14.57 -19.16 -5.75
C ASP A 239 -13.55 -18.81 -6.83
N ASP A 240 -12.50 -18.04 -6.51
CA ASP A 240 -11.45 -17.72 -7.46
C ASP A 240 -10.47 -18.90 -7.64
N ALA A 241 -10.29 -19.34 -8.87
CA ALA A 241 -9.45 -20.49 -9.20
C ALA A 241 -7.96 -20.30 -8.83
N HIS A 242 -7.52 -19.08 -8.64
CA HIS A 242 -6.14 -18.73 -8.30
C HIS A 242 -5.91 -18.47 -6.81
N MET A 243 -6.95 -18.60 -5.97
CA MET A 243 -6.88 -18.31 -4.54
C MET A 243 -5.71 -19.01 -3.85
N GLU A 244 -5.56 -20.34 -4.05
CA GLU A 244 -4.49 -21.11 -3.40
C GLU A 244 -3.09 -20.62 -3.79
N ALA A 245 -2.92 -20.26 -5.06
CA ALA A 245 -1.65 -19.78 -5.55
C ALA A 245 -1.33 -18.35 -5.07
N VAL A 246 -2.33 -17.47 -4.95
CA VAL A 246 -2.20 -16.13 -4.32
C VAL A 246 -1.82 -16.27 -2.85
N LEU A 247 -2.38 -17.24 -2.14
CA LEU A 247 -2.09 -17.47 -0.72
C LEU A 247 -0.78 -18.21 -0.46
N LYS A 248 -0.04 -18.62 -1.49
CA LYS A 248 1.21 -19.37 -1.31
C LYS A 248 2.21 -18.63 -0.41
N GLY A 249 2.50 -19.23 0.74
CA GLY A 249 3.42 -18.67 1.74
C GLY A 249 2.85 -17.49 2.52
N HIS A 250 1.52 -17.34 2.62
CA HIS A 250 0.88 -16.40 3.53
C HIS A 250 1.27 -16.67 4.99
N THR A 251 1.20 -15.63 5.82
CA THR A 251 1.53 -15.71 7.25
C THR A 251 0.37 -15.27 8.15
N CYS A 252 -0.71 -14.80 7.55
CA CYS A 252 -1.90 -14.29 8.23
C CYS A 252 -2.94 -15.39 8.48
N GLN A 253 -3.90 -15.12 9.36
CA GLN A 253 -5.11 -15.90 9.47
C GLN A 253 -5.95 -15.71 8.21
N ILE A 254 -6.55 -16.78 7.67
CA ILE A 254 -7.40 -16.71 6.48
C ILE A 254 -8.87 -16.90 6.87
N GLU A 255 -9.71 -16.03 6.33
CA GLU A 255 -11.16 -16.14 6.28
C GLU A 255 -11.63 -16.11 4.83
N THR A 256 -12.62 -16.91 4.49
CA THR A 256 -13.06 -17.10 3.12
C THR A 256 -14.49 -16.63 2.90
N TYR A 257 -14.77 -16.10 1.71
CA TYR A 257 -16.13 -15.78 1.28
C TYR A 257 -16.37 -16.24 -0.15
N GLY A 258 -17.64 -16.36 -0.56
CA GLY A 258 -18.00 -16.74 -1.91
C GLY A 258 -19.39 -17.36 -2.03
N PHE A 259 -19.62 -18.16 -3.05
CA PHE A 259 -20.80 -19.00 -3.23
C PHE A 259 -20.57 -20.45 -2.79
N ASP A 260 -19.31 -20.86 -2.68
CA ASP A 260 -18.96 -22.18 -2.16
C ASP A 260 -19.43 -22.28 -0.71
N ARG A 261 -20.33 -23.23 -0.43
CA ARG A 261 -20.88 -23.48 0.91
C ARG A 261 -19.85 -23.90 1.95
N THR A 262 -18.64 -24.21 1.54
CA THR A 262 -17.53 -24.50 2.46
C THR A 262 -16.70 -23.26 2.81
N ALA A 263 -17.06 -22.08 2.29
CA ALA A 263 -16.50 -20.80 2.72
C ALA A 263 -17.00 -20.42 4.12
N ASP A 264 -16.23 -19.63 4.86
CA ASP A 264 -16.61 -19.11 6.18
C ASP A 264 -17.88 -18.25 6.11
N LEU A 265 -18.04 -17.48 5.03
CA LEU A 265 -19.26 -16.78 4.67
C LEU A 265 -19.62 -17.11 3.22
N TYR A 266 -20.86 -17.53 2.97
CA TYR A 266 -21.30 -17.81 1.61
C TYR A 266 -22.66 -17.21 1.31
N ALA A 267 -22.88 -16.85 0.05
CA ALA A 267 -24.13 -16.31 -0.45
C ALA A 267 -25.03 -17.41 -1.02
N GLU A 268 -26.32 -17.36 -0.65
CA GLU A 268 -27.36 -18.22 -1.22
C GLU A 268 -28.64 -17.44 -1.49
N ASP A 269 -29.64 -18.08 -2.12
CA ASP A 269 -30.98 -17.52 -2.37
C ASP A 269 -30.97 -16.19 -3.18
N LEU A 270 -30.06 -16.07 -4.18
CA LEU A 270 -29.96 -14.87 -5.00
C LEU A 270 -31.25 -14.58 -5.77
N LYS A 271 -31.72 -13.34 -5.67
CA LYS A 271 -32.90 -12.84 -6.38
C LYS A 271 -32.56 -11.51 -7.06
N LEU A 272 -32.79 -11.44 -8.35
CA LEU A 272 -32.73 -10.17 -9.10
C LEU A 272 -33.94 -9.32 -8.72
N VAL A 273 -33.67 -8.11 -8.25
CA VAL A 273 -34.67 -7.07 -8.04
C VAL A 273 -34.74 -6.24 -9.31
N ASN A 274 -35.89 -6.26 -9.97
CA ASN A 274 -36.15 -5.47 -11.17
C ASN A 274 -37.54 -4.84 -11.06
N LYS A 275 -37.61 -3.73 -10.35
CA LYS A 275 -38.82 -2.92 -10.21
C LYS A 275 -38.58 -1.53 -10.83
N PRO A 276 -39.62 -0.80 -11.24
CA PRO A 276 -39.45 0.57 -11.75
C PRO A 276 -38.67 1.44 -10.74
N GLY A 277 -37.47 1.87 -11.12
CA GLY A 277 -36.59 2.69 -10.29
C GLY A 277 -35.69 1.91 -9.30
N GLU A 278 -35.84 0.59 -9.20
CA GLU A 278 -35.03 -0.28 -8.33
C GLU A 278 -34.42 -1.43 -9.15
N LEU A 279 -33.14 -1.38 -9.35
CA LEU A 279 -32.39 -2.48 -9.99
C LEU A 279 -31.31 -2.96 -9.00
N GLY A 280 -31.33 -4.24 -8.65
CA GLY A 280 -30.41 -4.75 -7.65
C GLY A 280 -30.40 -6.26 -7.55
N ILE A 281 -29.77 -6.76 -6.50
CA ILE A 281 -29.75 -8.15 -6.14
C ILE A 281 -29.91 -8.32 -4.63
N ASP A 282 -30.83 -9.21 -4.23
CA ASP A 282 -31.03 -9.64 -2.86
C ASP A 282 -30.44 -11.03 -2.68
N PHE A 283 -29.81 -11.29 -1.54
CA PHE A 283 -29.30 -12.61 -1.21
C PHE A 283 -29.17 -12.77 0.30
N LYS A 284 -28.97 -14.02 0.72
CA LYS A 284 -28.71 -14.36 2.11
C LYS A 284 -27.24 -14.71 2.29
N VAL A 285 -26.64 -14.21 3.34
CA VAL A 285 -25.31 -14.64 3.82
C VAL A 285 -25.50 -15.69 4.88
N ARG A 286 -24.72 -16.76 4.80
CA ARG A 286 -24.68 -17.90 5.72
C ARG A 286 -23.23 -18.23 6.09
N GLY A 287 -23.07 -19.06 7.10
CA GLY A 287 -21.78 -19.52 7.62
C GLY A 287 -21.53 -19.00 9.03
N LYS A 288 -20.40 -18.34 9.26
CA LYS A 288 -20.06 -17.77 10.58
C LYS A 288 -21.05 -16.70 11.06
N MET A 289 -21.76 -16.07 10.14
CA MET A 289 -22.84 -15.10 10.41
C MET A 289 -24.00 -15.34 9.46
N GLU A 290 -25.20 -14.91 9.87
CA GLU A 290 -26.40 -15.01 9.06
C GLU A 290 -27.10 -13.66 8.99
N PHE A 291 -27.33 -13.15 7.75
CA PHE A 291 -28.07 -11.92 7.50
C PHE A 291 -28.54 -11.86 6.04
N GLU A 292 -29.46 -10.94 5.77
CA GLU A 292 -29.95 -10.66 4.40
C GLU A 292 -29.30 -9.39 3.89
N VAL A 293 -29.00 -9.38 2.60
CA VAL A 293 -28.30 -8.28 1.91
C VAL A 293 -29.11 -7.85 0.70
N GLU A 294 -29.29 -6.54 0.56
CA GLU A 294 -29.84 -5.87 -0.62
C GLU A 294 -28.75 -4.98 -1.22
N VAL A 295 -28.38 -5.23 -2.47
CA VAL A 295 -27.37 -4.44 -3.19
C VAL A 295 -28.02 -3.74 -4.38
N PRO A 296 -27.99 -2.40 -4.46
CA PRO A 296 -28.60 -1.64 -5.55
C PRO A 296 -27.77 -1.67 -6.84
N THR A 297 -27.16 -2.83 -7.13
CA THR A 297 -26.36 -3.07 -8.33
C THR A 297 -26.68 -4.48 -8.83
N PRO A 298 -27.17 -4.63 -10.06
CA PRO A 298 -27.51 -5.94 -10.60
C PRO A 298 -26.26 -6.73 -10.98
N GLY A 299 -26.39 -8.06 -10.95
CA GLY A 299 -25.35 -8.97 -11.40
C GLY A 299 -24.69 -9.75 -10.28
N ARG A 300 -24.34 -11.01 -10.61
CA ARG A 300 -23.73 -11.96 -9.65
C ARG A 300 -22.42 -11.46 -9.06
N PHE A 301 -21.65 -10.67 -9.81
CA PHE A 301 -20.40 -10.08 -9.35
C PHE A 301 -20.57 -9.08 -8.19
N SER A 302 -21.79 -8.50 -8.03
CA SER A 302 -22.08 -7.56 -6.92
C SER A 302 -22.24 -8.25 -5.56
N VAL A 303 -22.23 -9.58 -5.53
CA VAL A 303 -22.31 -10.38 -4.31
C VAL A 303 -20.94 -10.53 -3.64
N TYR A 304 -19.86 -10.47 -4.43
CA TYR A 304 -18.50 -10.53 -3.93
C TYR A 304 -18.04 -9.18 -3.36
#